data_84d70fb7317f5b83336bb036ee035875
#
_entry.id   84d70fb7317f5b83336bb036ee035875
#
_cell.length_a   1.000
_cell.length_b   1.000
_cell.length_c   1.000
_cell.angle_alpha   90.00
_cell.angle_beta   90.00
_cell.angle_gamma   90.00
#
_symmetry.space_group_name_H-M   'P 1'
#
loop_
_entity.id
_entity.type
_entity.pdbx_description
1 polymer ?
#
loop_
_entity_poly.entity_id
_entity_poly.type
_entity_poly.pdbx_seq_one_letter_code
_entity_poly.pdbx_strand_id
1 'polypeptide(L)'
;MARLTGRRGGGKSPSAGGGVQGLEPLTERLSNHKVTRLALSFLDANDGLHLKDLALETMADDRRASFDGHHFWNFGSDSFLGLDRHPRVHEAIRDALPEWGSHNGASRAFSSPLLTDEAEAKLAAWLGVSDTFIFPSVTLANVGLLPAIAGAGDLLIVDRESHDSVHQGARLAAAGGARLEQVPAPDPRVVADVIRRVDARGTVMAIDGVYSMSGKTPPLVELDATVRGLGGTLYVDDAHGTGVVGPRGRGAAAAALGTLDNILMVGSLSKAFSCLGAFVTCTADLKT
;
A
#
# COMPACT_ATOMS: atom_id res chain seq x y z
N MET A 1 -22.64 -27.13 3.81
CA MET A 1 -22.54 -25.66 3.83
C MET A 1 -23.75 -25.13 4.57
N ALA A 2 -23.61 -24.81 5.87
CA ALA A 2 -24.67 -24.19 6.62
C ALA A 2 -24.76 -22.71 6.22
N ARG A 3 -25.95 -22.27 5.82
CA ARG A 3 -26.20 -20.83 5.57
C ARG A 3 -26.01 -20.09 6.89
N LEU A 4 -25.10 -19.15 6.94
CA LEU A 4 -24.95 -18.19 8.02
C LEU A 4 -26.14 -17.22 7.98
N THR A 5 -27.33 -17.71 8.35
CA THR A 5 -28.51 -16.86 8.52
C THR A 5 -28.52 -16.30 9.93
N GLY A 6 -27.51 -15.56 10.29
CA GLY A 6 -27.57 -14.68 11.45
C GLY A 6 -28.62 -13.60 11.17
N ARG A 7 -29.76 -13.65 11.81
CA ARG A 7 -30.71 -12.54 11.86
C ARG A 7 -29.90 -11.31 12.24
N ARG A 8 -29.88 -10.30 11.35
CA ARG A 8 -29.55 -8.94 11.74
C ARG A 8 -30.40 -8.67 12.99
N GLY A 9 -29.75 -8.62 14.16
CA GLY A 9 -30.41 -8.18 15.37
C GLY A 9 -31.08 -6.87 14.99
N GLY A 10 -32.40 -6.83 15.06
CA GLY A 10 -33.20 -5.66 14.71
C GLY A 10 -32.98 -4.53 15.71
N GLY A 11 -31.77 -4.03 15.80
CA GLY A 11 -31.53 -2.69 16.23
C GLY A 11 -32.21 -1.81 15.19
N LYS A 12 -33.43 -1.33 15.56
CA LYS A 12 -34.08 -0.24 14.82
C LYS A 12 -33.01 0.80 14.57
N SER A 13 -32.61 0.97 13.29
CA SER A 13 -31.92 2.18 12.88
C SER A 13 -32.65 3.32 13.55
N PRO A 14 -32.00 4.24 14.28
CA PRO A 14 -32.67 5.40 14.81
C PRO A 14 -33.46 5.98 13.65
N SER A 15 -34.78 6.11 13.85
CA SER A 15 -35.71 6.63 12.85
C SER A 15 -35.05 7.86 12.23
N ALA A 16 -34.91 7.89 10.92
CA ALA A 16 -34.40 9.01 10.17
C ALA A 16 -35.39 10.20 10.31
N GLY A 17 -35.34 10.82 11.47
CA GLY A 17 -36.00 12.05 11.79
C GLY A 17 -34.95 13.13 11.91
N GLY A 18 -34.67 13.83 10.83
CA GLY A 18 -33.73 14.94 10.76
C GLY A 18 -32.54 14.64 9.86
N GLY A 19 -32.78 14.31 8.57
CA GLY A 19 -31.74 14.36 7.54
C GLY A 19 -31.12 15.76 7.54
N VAL A 20 -29.78 15.84 7.57
CA VAL A 20 -29.10 17.12 7.42
C VAL A 20 -29.45 17.63 6.03
N GLN A 21 -30.35 18.61 5.93
CA GLN A 21 -30.75 19.23 4.68
C GLN A 21 -29.49 19.64 3.90
N GLY A 22 -29.34 19.13 2.68
CA GLY A 22 -28.21 19.43 1.80
C GLY A 22 -27.23 18.29 1.52
N LEU A 23 -27.32 17.14 2.21
CA LEU A 23 -26.51 15.97 1.89
C LEU A 23 -27.20 14.97 0.95
N GLU A 24 -28.51 15.05 0.75
CA GLU A 24 -29.27 14.17 -0.13
C GLU A 24 -28.72 14.13 -1.57
N PRO A 25 -28.40 15.27 -2.24
CA PRO A 25 -27.84 15.24 -3.58
C PRO A 25 -26.45 14.57 -3.64
N LEU A 26 -25.66 14.67 -2.57
CA LEU A 26 -24.37 14.01 -2.46
C LEU A 26 -24.55 12.50 -2.28
N THR A 27 -25.45 12.09 -1.40
CA THR A 27 -25.78 10.69 -1.13
C THR A 27 -26.32 10.02 -2.40
N GLU A 28 -27.23 10.67 -3.12
CA GLU A 28 -27.76 10.18 -4.39
C GLU A 28 -26.65 10.03 -5.44
N ARG A 29 -25.77 11.01 -5.58
CA ARG A 29 -24.62 10.96 -6.51
C ARG A 29 -23.66 9.83 -6.17
N LEU A 30 -23.34 9.65 -4.88
CA LEU A 30 -22.46 8.57 -4.42
C LEU A 30 -23.10 7.20 -4.65
N SER A 31 -24.39 7.03 -4.33
CA SER A 31 -25.14 5.80 -4.54
C SER A 31 -25.26 5.45 -6.02
N ASN A 32 -25.36 6.45 -6.90
CA ASN A 32 -25.43 6.30 -8.33
C ASN A 32 -24.06 6.17 -9.02
N HIS A 33 -22.96 6.34 -8.30
CA HIS A 33 -21.63 6.16 -8.87
C HIS A 33 -21.42 4.72 -9.33
N LYS A 34 -20.84 4.53 -10.52
CA LYS A 34 -20.69 3.21 -11.15
C LYS A 34 -20.04 2.18 -10.25
N VAL A 35 -18.94 2.56 -9.58
CA VAL A 35 -18.19 1.67 -8.67
C VAL A 35 -19.04 1.31 -7.44
N THR A 36 -19.74 2.29 -6.85
CA THR A 36 -20.63 2.05 -5.71
C THR A 36 -21.75 1.08 -6.08
N ARG A 37 -22.41 1.28 -7.21
CA ARG A 37 -23.47 0.37 -7.69
C ARG A 37 -22.95 -1.03 -7.93
N LEU A 38 -21.76 -1.16 -8.55
CA LEU A 38 -21.14 -2.48 -8.76
C LEU A 38 -20.83 -3.17 -7.42
N ALA A 39 -20.25 -2.44 -6.47
CA ALA A 39 -19.96 -2.97 -5.13
C ALA A 39 -21.25 -3.40 -4.41
N LEU A 40 -22.27 -2.55 -4.41
CA LEU A 40 -23.55 -2.87 -3.78
C LEU A 40 -24.22 -4.09 -4.43
N SER A 41 -24.24 -4.16 -5.77
CA SER A 41 -24.82 -5.32 -6.46
C SER A 41 -24.06 -6.61 -6.18
N PHE A 42 -22.73 -6.56 -6.02
CA PHE A 42 -21.93 -7.71 -5.59
C PHE A 42 -22.29 -8.15 -4.17
N LEU A 43 -22.41 -7.20 -3.25
CA LEU A 43 -22.80 -7.50 -1.86
C LEU A 43 -24.20 -8.09 -1.79
N ASP A 44 -25.18 -7.51 -2.52
CA ASP A 44 -26.54 -8.03 -2.57
C ASP A 44 -26.62 -9.44 -3.16
N ALA A 45 -25.83 -9.70 -4.22
CA ALA A 45 -25.77 -11.04 -4.83
C ALA A 45 -25.11 -12.08 -3.92
N ASN A 46 -24.34 -11.66 -2.93
CA ASN A 46 -23.64 -12.51 -1.97
C ASN A 46 -24.12 -12.25 -0.54
N ASP A 47 -25.38 -11.88 -0.35
CA ASP A 47 -25.94 -11.61 0.97
C ASP A 47 -25.77 -12.83 1.90
N GLY A 48 -25.27 -12.56 3.11
CA GLY A 48 -24.90 -13.59 4.08
C GLY A 48 -23.62 -14.38 3.79
N LEU A 49 -22.89 -14.05 2.71
CA LEU A 49 -21.61 -14.67 2.35
C LEU A 49 -20.42 -13.70 2.42
N HIS A 50 -20.66 -12.42 2.75
CA HIS A 50 -19.60 -11.42 2.90
C HIS A 50 -19.48 -10.95 4.35
N LEU A 51 -18.31 -10.45 4.69
CA LEU A 51 -17.98 -9.96 6.04
C LEU A 51 -18.16 -8.44 6.20
N LYS A 52 -18.66 -7.75 5.18
CA LYS A 52 -18.91 -6.31 5.25
C LYS A 52 -19.96 -6.03 6.35
N ASP A 53 -19.68 -5.01 7.14
CA ASP A 53 -20.54 -4.55 8.25
C ASP A 53 -20.67 -5.55 9.43
N LEU A 54 -19.87 -6.62 9.45
CA LEU A 54 -19.79 -7.49 10.62
C LEU A 54 -18.92 -6.84 11.70
N ALA A 55 -19.45 -6.77 12.92
CA ALA A 55 -18.68 -6.36 14.09
C ALA A 55 -18.09 -7.63 14.74
N LEU A 56 -16.78 -7.81 14.61
CA LEU A 56 -16.09 -8.90 15.29
C LEU A 56 -16.13 -8.67 16.81
N GLU A 57 -16.61 -9.65 17.55
CA GLU A 57 -16.68 -9.59 19.01
C GLU A 57 -15.34 -9.89 19.66
N THR A 58 -14.62 -10.86 19.09
CA THR A 58 -13.29 -11.26 19.55
C THR A 58 -12.40 -11.62 18.40
N MET A 59 -11.09 -11.51 18.63
CA MET A 59 -10.06 -12.07 17.76
C MET A 59 -8.96 -12.67 18.63
N ALA A 60 -8.80 -13.98 18.55
CA ALA A 60 -7.77 -14.71 19.27
C ALA A 60 -6.38 -14.58 18.60
N ASP A 61 -5.34 -14.97 19.33
CA ASP A 61 -3.95 -14.89 18.86
C ASP A 61 -3.69 -15.78 17.62
N ASP A 62 -4.45 -16.86 17.48
CA ASP A 62 -4.40 -17.79 16.35
C ASP A 62 -5.29 -17.38 15.18
N ARG A 63 -5.77 -16.13 15.13
CA ARG A 63 -6.64 -15.57 14.09
C ARG A 63 -8.06 -16.11 14.06
N ARG A 64 -8.48 -16.86 15.07
CA ARG A 64 -9.90 -17.15 15.22
C ARG A 64 -10.65 -15.91 15.68
N ALA A 65 -11.73 -15.60 14.98
CA ALA A 65 -12.61 -14.50 15.29
C ALA A 65 -14.01 -15.02 15.67
N SER A 66 -14.77 -14.23 16.38
CA SER A 66 -16.17 -14.52 16.66
C SER A 66 -17.09 -13.41 16.22
N PHE A 67 -18.30 -13.80 15.80
CA PHE A 67 -19.42 -12.95 15.47
C PHE A 67 -20.72 -13.72 15.72
N ASP A 68 -21.65 -13.15 16.47
CA ASP A 68 -22.98 -13.72 16.78
C ASP A 68 -22.89 -15.20 17.24
N GLY A 69 -21.95 -15.49 18.15
CA GLY A 69 -21.70 -16.84 18.66
C GLY A 69 -21.03 -17.81 17.67
N HIS A 70 -20.77 -17.41 16.45
CA HIS A 70 -20.03 -18.20 15.46
C HIS A 70 -18.53 -17.93 15.55
N HIS A 71 -17.73 -18.99 15.40
CA HIS A 71 -16.26 -18.90 15.35
C HIS A 71 -15.76 -19.25 13.96
N PHE A 72 -14.78 -18.49 13.47
CA PHE A 72 -14.18 -18.70 12.15
C PHE A 72 -12.73 -18.24 12.11
N TRP A 73 -11.97 -18.73 11.11
CA TRP A 73 -10.62 -18.25 10.82
C TRP A 73 -10.68 -16.98 9.99
N ASN A 74 -10.01 -15.92 10.44
CA ASN A 74 -9.93 -14.66 9.71
C ASN A 74 -8.74 -14.67 8.74
N PHE A 75 -9.00 -14.94 7.47
CA PHE A 75 -8.03 -14.85 6.39
C PHE A 75 -7.99 -13.47 5.73
N GLY A 76 -8.83 -12.52 6.14
CA GLY A 76 -8.87 -11.16 5.61
C GLY A 76 -7.92 -10.18 6.30
N SER A 77 -7.00 -10.67 7.14
CA SER A 77 -6.04 -9.82 7.84
C SER A 77 -4.74 -9.68 7.07
N ASP A 78 -4.30 -8.45 6.86
CA ASP A 78 -2.98 -8.12 6.27
C ASP A 78 -1.81 -8.29 7.26
N SER A 79 -2.04 -8.66 8.50
CA SER A 79 -1.00 -8.96 9.48
C SER A 79 -0.35 -10.32 9.18
N PHE A 80 0.42 -10.40 8.10
CA PHE A 80 0.90 -11.64 7.51
C PHE A 80 1.77 -12.49 8.46
N LEU A 81 2.54 -11.85 9.34
CA LEU A 81 3.41 -12.53 10.30
C LEU A 81 2.81 -12.60 11.72
N GLY A 82 1.62 -12.01 11.95
CA GLY A 82 0.99 -12.02 13.26
C GLY A 82 1.73 -11.21 14.34
N LEU A 83 2.59 -10.27 13.96
CA LEU A 83 3.41 -9.49 14.89
C LEU A 83 2.60 -8.52 15.75
N ASP A 84 1.36 -8.18 15.36
CA ASP A 84 0.43 -7.37 16.13
C ASP A 84 0.13 -7.94 17.53
N ARG A 85 0.37 -9.23 17.74
CA ARG A 85 0.20 -9.93 19.03
C ARG A 85 1.52 -10.37 19.67
N HIS A 86 2.65 -10.05 19.05
CA HIS A 86 3.94 -10.52 19.54
C HIS A 86 4.34 -9.79 20.84
N PRO A 87 4.69 -10.50 21.94
CA PRO A 87 4.96 -9.88 23.23
C PRO A 87 6.05 -8.80 23.19
N ARG A 88 7.13 -9.00 22.42
CA ARG A 88 8.21 -8.02 22.27
C ARG A 88 7.76 -6.73 21.57
N VAL A 89 6.76 -6.80 20.67
CA VAL A 89 6.17 -5.60 20.04
C VAL A 89 5.36 -4.82 21.08
N HIS A 90 4.55 -5.52 21.88
CA HIS A 90 3.79 -4.89 22.96
C HIS A 90 4.70 -4.28 24.03
N GLU A 91 5.81 -4.94 24.38
CA GLU A 91 6.81 -4.43 25.32
C GLU A 91 7.45 -3.14 24.80
N ALA A 92 7.95 -3.15 23.57
CA ALA A 92 8.55 -1.97 22.95
C ALA A 92 7.59 -0.76 22.88
N ILE A 93 6.29 -1.01 22.62
CA ILE A 93 5.28 0.05 22.65
C ILE A 93 5.11 0.61 24.06
N ARG A 94 5.00 -0.26 25.08
CA ARG A 94 4.87 0.16 26.47
C ARG A 94 6.06 0.98 26.95
N ASP A 95 7.27 0.57 26.56
CA ASP A 95 8.50 1.24 26.96
C ASP A 95 8.67 2.61 26.28
N ALA A 96 8.28 2.72 25.01
CA ALA A 96 8.38 3.97 24.26
C ALA A 96 7.30 5.00 24.65
N LEU A 97 6.11 4.56 25.05
CA LEU A 97 4.96 5.43 25.27
C LEU A 97 5.16 6.51 26.35
N PRO A 98 5.78 6.24 27.52
CA PRO A 98 6.03 7.27 28.54
C PRO A 98 7.00 8.35 28.09
N GLU A 99 7.97 8.02 27.24
CA GLU A 99 9.01 8.95 26.79
C GLU A 99 8.54 9.77 25.57
N TRP A 100 7.92 9.11 24.60
CA TRP A 100 7.59 9.71 23.30
C TRP A 100 6.11 10.07 23.12
N GLY A 101 5.25 9.60 24.02
CA GLY A 101 3.80 9.74 23.89
C GLY A 101 3.22 8.92 22.73
N SER A 102 1.93 9.08 22.49
CA SER A 102 1.23 8.43 21.37
C SER A 102 1.40 9.16 20.02
N HIS A 103 1.97 10.37 20.06
CA HIS A 103 2.15 11.24 18.89
C HIS A 103 3.28 12.24 19.18
N ASN A 104 4.20 12.43 18.23
CA ASN A 104 5.33 13.34 18.39
C ASN A 104 4.98 14.84 18.27
N GLY A 105 3.79 15.18 17.77
CA GLY A 105 3.29 16.55 17.67
C GLY A 105 3.99 17.45 16.65
N ALA A 106 4.97 16.96 15.90
CA ALA A 106 5.79 17.76 15.00
C ALA A 106 5.74 17.25 13.55
N SER A 107 5.87 18.20 12.63
CA SER A 107 6.17 17.86 11.23
C SER A 107 7.62 17.39 11.11
N ARG A 108 7.85 16.35 10.33
CA ARG A 108 9.19 15.83 10.06
C ARG A 108 10.12 16.87 9.38
N ALA A 109 9.56 17.88 8.72
CA ALA A 109 10.33 19.01 8.19
C ALA A 109 11.04 19.84 9.27
N PHE A 110 10.64 19.71 10.54
CA PHE A 110 11.22 20.46 11.65
C PHE A 110 11.95 19.56 12.64
N SER A 111 11.43 18.37 12.92
CA SER A 111 12.05 17.43 13.87
C SER A 111 11.50 16.01 13.69
N SER A 112 12.31 15.04 14.07
CA SER A 112 11.90 13.62 14.15
C SER A 112 12.30 13.07 15.52
N PRO A 113 11.51 12.16 16.12
CA PRO A 113 11.99 11.35 17.24
C PRO A 113 13.21 10.54 16.82
N LEU A 114 14.18 10.40 17.73
CA LEU A 114 15.38 9.59 17.49
C LEU A 114 15.04 8.16 17.07
N LEU A 115 13.94 7.60 17.61
CA LEU A 115 13.46 6.27 17.24
C LEU A 115 13.14 6.13 15.73
N THR A 116 12.73 7.22 15.07
CA THR A 116 12.48 7.21 13.63
C THR A 116 13.80 7.05 12.87
N ASP A 117 14.83 7.80 13.24
CA ASP A 117 16.14 7.73 12.59
C ASP A 117 16.80 6.36 12.82
N GLU A 118 16.66 5.81 14.05
CA GLU A 118 17.12 4.44 14.35
C GLU A 118 16.38 3.37 13.53
N ALA A 119 15.06 3.53 13.36
CA ALA A 119 14.26 2.61 12.56
C ALA A 119 14.68 2.66 11.09
N GLU A 120 14.91 3.85 10.54
CA GLU A 120 15.41 4.04 9.18
C GLU A 120 16.78 3.39 8.99
N ALA A 121 17.72 3.63 9.90
CA ALA A 121 19.03 3.00 9.84
C ALA A 121 18.96 1.46 9.90
N LYS A 122 18.07 0.90 10.74
CA LYS A 122 17.84 -0.54 10.84
C LYS A 122 17.22 -1.12 9.57
N LEU A 123 16.26 -0.41 8.97
CA LEU A 123 15.65 -0.79 7.69
C LEU A 123 16.69 -0.76 6.55
N ALA A 124 17.50 0.27 6.47
CA ALA A 124 18.56 0.39 5.48
C ALA A 124 19.57 -0.76 5.60
N ALA A 125 20.04 -1.05 6.81
CA ALA A 125 20.95 -2.17 7.09
C ALA A 125 20.33 -3.54 6.76
N TRP A 126 19.04 -3.74 7.08
CA TRP A 126 18.33 -4.98 6.77
C TRP A 126 18.17 -5.21 5.27
N LEU A 127 17.84 -4.16 4.51
CA LEU A 127 17.66 -4.19 3.07
C LEU A 127 18.99 -4.20 2.31
N GLY A 128 20.06 -3.68 2.92
CA GLY A 128 21.36 -3.51 2.29
C GLY A 128 21.40 -2.31 1.32
N VAL A 129 20.72 -1.22 1.68
CA VAL A 129 20.67 0.04 0.92
C VAL A 129 21.35 1.17 1.68
N SER A 130 21.63 2.29 0.98
CA SER A 130 22.32 3.45 1.57
C SER A 130 21.49 4.11 2.69
N ASP A 131 20.20 4.28 2.46
CA ASP A 131 19.30 4.91 3.42
C ASP A 131 17.83 4.50 3.17
N THR A 132 16.99 4.80 4.14
CA THR A 132 15.53 4.69 4.01
C THR A 132 14.84 5.91 4.59
N PHE A 133 13.61 6.16 4.16
CA PHE A 133 12.78 7.25 4.65
C PHE A 133 11.41 6.71 5.04
N ILE A 134 10.96 6.94 6.29
CA ILE A 134 9.67 6.46 6.80
C ILE A 134 8.55 7.44 6.45
N PHE A 135 7.45 6.89 5.95
CA PHE A 135 6.18 7.56 5.67
C PHE A 135 5.07 7.02 6.58
N PRO A 136 3.99 7.80 6.82
CA PRO A 136 2.85 7.33 7.61
C PRO A 136 2.10 6.15 6.97
N SER A 137 2.15 5.99 5.66
CA SER A 137 1.56 4.85 4.94
C SER A 137 2.15 4.71 3.53
N VAL A 138 1.99 3.52 2.93
CA VAL A 138 2.33 3.28 1.52
C VAL A 138 1.55 4.20 0.58
N THR A 139 0.27 4.43 0.87
CA THR A 139 -0.55 5.36 0.07
C THR A 139 0.05 6.76 0.05
N LEU A 140 0.45 7.29 1.21
CA LEU A 140 1.08 8.61 1.27
C LEU A 140 2.46 8.63 0.63
N ALA A 141 3.23 7.54 0.71
CA ALA A 141 4.49 7.41 0.00
C ALA A 141 4.27 7.47 -1.52
N ASN A 142 3.37 6.66 -2.07
CA ASN A 142 3.07 6.65 -3.51
C ASN A 142 2.53 8.00 -4.01
N VAL A 143 1.58 8.59 -3.27
CA VAL A 143 0.94 9.87 -3.63
C VAL A 143 1.90 11.05 -3.51
N GLY A 144 2.86 10.99 -2.59
CA GLY A 144 3.87 12.04 -2.40
C GLY A 144 5.08 11.91 -3.32
N LEU A 145 5.62 10.69 -3.48
CA LEU A 145 6.86 10.47 -4.22
C LEU A 145 6.68 10.53 -5.73
N LEU A 146 5.66 9.87 -6.29
CA LEU A 146 5.52 9.82 -7.74
C LEU A 146 5.46 11.22 -8.40
N PRO A 147 4.70 12.20 -7.87
CA PRO A 147 4.76 13.57 -8.41
C PRO A 147 6.06 14.32 -8.07
N ALA A 148 6.82 13.88 -7.06
CA ALA A 148 8.12 14.49 -6.74
C ALA A 148 9.23 14.03 -7.67
N ILE A 149 9.17 12.77 -8.13
CA ILE A 149 10.22 12.15 -8.96
C ILE A 149 9.90 12.15 -10.47
N ALA A 150 8.67 12.48 -10.86
CA ALA A 150 8.23 12.57 -12.23
C ALA A 150 7.38 13.84 -12.43
N GLY A 151 7.92 14.82 -13.13
CA GLY A 151 7.28 16.12 -13.40
C GLY A 151 7.27 16.48 -14.87
N ALA A 152 7.17 17.78 -15.17
CA ALA A 152 7.12 18.28 -16.53
C ALA A 152 8.32 17.82 -17.37
N GLY A 153 8.05 17.20 -18.50
CA GLY A 153 9.07 16.65 -19.41
C GLY A 153 9.49 15.20 -19.09
N ASP A 154 9.02 14.62 -18.00
CA ASP A 154 9.31 13.23 -17.67
C ASP A 154 8.18 12.29 -18.15
N LEU A 155 8.53 11.02 -18.37
CA LEU A 155 7.61 9.93 -18.67
C LEU A 155 7.41 9.09 -17.41
N LEU A 156 6.16 8.93 -17.00
CA LEU A 156 5.75 8.00 -15.96
C LEU A 156 4.94 6.86 -16.59
N ILE A 157 5.44 5.64 -16.49
CA ILE A 157 4.76 4.43 -16.95
C ILE A 157 4.20 3.71 -15.72
N VAL A 158 2.93 3.31 -15.78
CA VAL A 158 2.27 2.57 -14.70
C VAL A 158 1.64 1.31 -15.26
N ASP A 159 1.87 0.19 -14.57
CA ASP A 159 1.13 -1.04 -14.88
C ASP A 159 -0.33 -0.94 -14.41
N ARG A 160 -1.24 -1.41 -15.25
CA ARG A 160 -2.69 -1.34 -14.98
C ARG A 160 -3.11 -2.07 -13.70
N GLU A 161 -2.43 -3.16 -13.33
CA GLU A 161 -2.75 -3.94 -12.14
C GLU A 161 -2.14 -3.37 -10.86
N SER A 162 -1.30 -2.33 -10.94
CA SER A 162 -0.73 -1.68 -9.77
C SER A 162 -1.81 -1.15 -8.82
N HIS A 163 -1.45 -1.06 -7.54
CA HIS A 163 -2.34 -0.58 -6.49
C HIS A 163 -2.89 0.83 -6.80
N ASP A 164 -4.13 1.12 -6.38
CA ASP A 164 -4.79 2.40 -6.68
C ASP A 164 -4.01 3.62 -6.19
N SER A 165 -3.25 3.53 -5.09
CA SER A 165 -2.39 4.63 -4.63
C SER A 165 -1.26 4.96 -5.60
N VAL A 166 -0.72 3.98 -6.34
CA VAL A 166 0.25 4.22 -7.44
C VAL A 166 -0.43 5.01 -8.55
N HIS A 167 -1.64 4.61 -8.95
CA HIS A 167 -2.43 5.36 -9.93
C HIS A 167 -2.80 6.76 -9.46
N GLN A 168 -3.10 6.96 -8.18
CA GLN A 168 -3.38 8.29 -7.61
C GLN A 168 -2.13 9.18 -7.69
N GLY A 169 -0.98 8.69 -7.24
CA GLY A 169 0.29 9.41 -7.35
C GLY A 169 0.66 9.73 -8.81
N ALA A 170 0.43 8.78 -9.72
CA ALA A 170 0.67 8.99 -11.16
C ALA A 170 -0.25 10.06 -11.77
N ARG A 171 -1.52 10.11 -11.37
CA ARG A 171 -2.43 11.20 -11.79
C ARG A 171 -1.98 12.55 -11.28
N LEU A 172 -1.46 12.63 -10.06
CA LEU A 172 -0.88 13.87 -9.51
C LEU A 172 0.39 14.27 -10.27
N ALA A 173 1.28 13.34 -10.60
CA ALA A 173 2.44 13.61 -11.44
C ALA A 173 2.03 14.14 -12.82
N ALA A 174 1.01 13.54 -13.44
CA ALA A 174 0.46 14.00 -14.71
C ALA A 174 -0.15 15.42 -14.62
N ALA A 175 -0.85 15.73 -13.53
CA ALA A 175 -1.34 17.08 -13.25
C ALA A 175 -0.19 18.09 -13.08
N GLY A 176 0.99 17.64 -12.60
CA GLY A 176 2.24 18.40 -12.53
C GLY A 176 3.01 18.48 -13.87
N GLY A 177 2.48 17.88 -14.94
CA GLY A 177 3.06 17.98 -16.30
C GLY A 177 3.86 16.74 -16.75
N ALA A 178 3.93 15.67 -15.94
CA ALA A 178 4.51 14.41 -16.39
C ALA A 178 3.62 13.77 -17.48
N ARG A 179 4.24 13.15 -18.46
CA ARG A 179 3.54 12.32 -19.42
C ARG A 179 3.23 10.96 -18.81
N LEU A 180 1.96 10.66 -18.58
CA LEU A 180 1.50 9.40 -18.02
C LEU A 180 1.12 8.42 -19.13
N GLU A 181 1.74 7.25 -19.13
CA GLU A 181 1.39 6.12 -19.98
C GLU A 181 1.03 4.92 -19.12
N GLN A 182 -0.09 4.26 -19.41
CA GLN A 182 -0.51 3.06 -18.73
C GLN A 182 -0.32 1.83 -19.62
N VAL A 183 0.40 0.82 -19.12
CA VAL A 183 0.56 -0.45 -19.83
C VAL A 183 -0.45 -1.48 -19.35
N PRO A 184 -1.04 -2.28 -20.26
CA PRO A 184 -2.05 -3.27 -19.88
C PRO A 184 -1.50 -4.49 -19.17
N ALA A 185 -0.20 -4.74 -19.30
CA ALA A 185 0.56 -5.79 -18.67
C ALA A 185 2.05 -5.39 -18.59
N PRO A 186 2.79 -5.90 -17.61
CA PRO A 186 4.21 -5.58 -17.42
C PRO A 186 5.12 -6.37 -18.38
N ASP A 187 4.88 -6.24 -19.69
CA ASP A 187 5.73 -6.84 -20.74
C ASP A 187 6.91 -5.89 -21.03
N PRO A 188 8.17 -6.33 -20.84
CA PRO A 188 9.36 -5.51 -21.09
C PRO A 188 9.42 -4.94 -22.50
N ARG A 189 8.89 -5.66 -23.52
CA ARG A 189 8.85 -5.18 -24.91
C ARG A 189 7.89 -4.01 -25.07
N VAL A 190 6.70 -4.12 -24.48
CA VAL A 190 5.70 -3.03 -24.50
C VAL A 190 6.28 -1.80 -23.79
N VAL A 191 6.92 -1.99 -22.66
CA VAL A 191 7.57 -0.91 -21.89
C VAL A 191 8.69 -0.25 -22.71
N ALA A 192 9.55 -1.04 -23.36
CA ALA A 192 10.61 -0.52 -24.23
C ALA A 192 10.05 0.32 -25.38
N ASP A 193 8.97 -0.14 -26.02
CA ASP A 193 8.33 0.59 -27.11
C ASP A 193 7.70 1.90 -26.64
N VAL A 194 7.13 1.92 -25.43
CA VAL A 194 6.63 3.15 -24.80
C VAL A 194 7.78 4.14 -24.56
N ILE A 195 8.89 3.70 -23.97
CA ILE A 195 10.04 4.56 -23.68
C ILE A 195 10.64 5.14 -24.98
N ARG A 196 10.82 4.31 -26.03
CA ARG A 196 11.42 4.75 -27.29
C ARG A 196 10.59 5.74 -28.09
N ARG A 197 9.25 5.64 -27.99
CA ARG A 197 8.34 6.53 -28.76
C ARG A 197 8.12 7.88 -28.09
N VAL A 198 8.48 8.02 -26.82
CA VAL A 198 8.29 9.24 -26.06
C VAL A 198 9.62 9.92 -25.87
N ASP A 199 9.75 11.14 -26.40
CA ASP A 199 10.89 12.01 -26.10
C ASP A 199 10.69 12.61 -24.71
N ALA A 200 11.37 12.03 -23.71
CA ALA A 200 11.25 12.42 -22.31
C ALA A 200 12.61 12.73 -21.70
N ARG A 201 12.65 13.70 -20.79
CA ARG A 201 13.85 14.07 -20.05
C ARG A 201 14.31 12.95 -19.11
N GLY A 202 13.36 12.29 -18.45
CA GLY A 202 13.56 11.15 -17.56
C GLY A 202 12.40 10.19 -17.66
N THR A 203 12.61 8.96 -17.25
CA THR A 203 11.57 7.92 -17.27
C THR A 203 11.52 7.21 -15.93
N VAL A 204 10.31 7.09 -15.37
CA VAL A 204 10.03 6.26 -14.20
C VAL A 204 8.98 5.22 -14.61
N MET A 205 9.21 3.95 -14.27
CA MET A 205 8.20 2.90 -14.34
C MET A 205 7.79 2.48 -12.95
N ALA A 206 6.51 2.66 -12.63
CA ALA A 206 5.93 2.27 -11.34
C ALA A 206 5.10 0.98 -11.47
N ILE A 207 5.37 0.02 -10.57
CA ILE A 207 4.79 -1.32 -10.59
C ILE A 207 4.74 -1.90 -9.17
N ASP A 208 3.81 -2.83 -8.90
CA ASP A 208 3.80 -3.59 -7.64
C ASP A 208 4.85 -4.72 -7.68
N GLY A 209 5.51 -5.00 -6.56
CA GLY A 209 6.39 -6.16 -6.42
C GLY A 209 5.61 -7.47 -6.32
N VAL A 210 4.50 -7.43 -5.59
CA VAL A 210 3.49 -8.50 -5.50
C VAL A 210 2.11 -7.85 -5.63
N TYR A 211 1.34 -8.25 -6.61
CA TYR A 211 -0.02 -7.72 -6.82
C TYR A 211 -0.97 -8.16 -5.72
N SER A 212 -1.61 -7.21 -5.06
CA SER A 212 -2.46 -7.43 -3.89
C SER A 212 -3.64 -8.39 -4.14
N MET A 213 -4.23 -8.34 -5.33
CA MET A 213 -5.42 -9.10 -5.66
C MET A 213 -5.12 -10.47 -6.27
N SER A 214 -4.03 -10.62 -6.99
CA SER A 214 -3.68 -11.86 -7.68
C SER A 214 -2.56 -12.67 -7.02
N GLY A 215 -1.76 -12.04 -6.17
CA GLY A 215 -0.57 -12.64 -5.54
C GLY A 215 0.56 -12.92 -6.54
N LYS A 216 0.43 -12.48 -7.79
CA LYS A 216 1.46 -12.66 -8.82
C LYS A 216 2.59 -11.66 -8.64
N THR A 217 3.76 -12.00 -9.16
CA THR A 217 4.92 -11.10 -9.28
C THR A 217 5.17 -10.76 -10.74
N PRO A 218 5.47 -9.51 -11.09
CA PRO A 218 5.88 -9.15 -12.44
C PRO A 218 7.30 -9.63 -12.75
N PRO A 219 7.75 -9.62 -14.01
CA PRO A 219 9.10 -9.97 -14.41
C PRO A 219 10.10 -8.83 -14.08
N LEU A 220 10.37 -8.63 -12.77
CA LEU A 220 11.15 -7.48 -12.27
C LEU A 220 12.55 -7.41 -12.86
N VAL A 221 13.21 -8.57 -13.10
CA VAL A 221 14.58 -8.62 -13.66
C VAL A 221 14.61 -8.04 -15.07
N GLU A 222 13.69 -8.51 -15.91
CA GLU A 222 13.60 -8.08 -17.31
C GLU A 222 13.12 -6.63 -17.42
N LEU A 223 12.22 -6.21 -16.54
CA LEU A 223 11.72 -4.84 -16.48
C LEU A 223 12.84 -3.87 -16.03
N ASP A 224 13.56 -4.20 -14.95
CA ASP A 224 14.71 -3.39 -14.51
C ASP A 224 15.76 -3.26 -15.60
N ALA A 225 16.16 -4.36 -16.21
CA ALA A 225 17.12 -4.36 -17.31
C ALA A 225 16.64 -3.50 -18.48
N THR A 226 15.36 -3.55 -18.83
CA THR A 226 14.78 -2.77 -19.92
C THR A 226 14.73 -1.29 -19.60
N VAL A 227 14.15 -0.93 -18.45
CA VAL A 227 13.95 0.45 -18.04
C VAL A 227 15.29 1.14 -17.85
N ARG A 228 16.20 0.52 -17.10
CA ARG A 228 17.54 1.04 -16.85
C ARG A 228 18.41 1.09 -18.11
N GLY A 229 18.31 0.06 -18.98
CA GLY A 229 19.00 0.04 -20.28
C GLY A 229 18.57 1.16 -21.22
N LEU A 230 17.39 1.75 -20.99
CA LEU A 230 16.85 2.92 -21.71
C LEU A 230 16.92 4.23 -20.91
N GLY A 231 17.74 4.27 -19.84
CA GLY A 231 18.00 5.47 -19.04
C GLY A 231 16.89 5.81 -18.03
N GLY A 232 15.99 4.89 -17.73
CA GLY A 232 14.92 5.09 -16.75
C GLY A 232 15.22 4.48 -15.39
N THR A 233 14.29 4.67 -14.45
CA THR A 233 14.32 4.14 -13.08
C THR A 233 13.08 3.32 -12.80
N LEU A 234 13.25 2.16 -12.17
CA LEU A 234 12.15 1.32 -11.70
C LEU A 234 11.73 1.76 -10.30
N TYR A 235 10.43 1.98 -10.12
CA TYR A 235 9.77 2.23 -8.84
C TYR A 235 8.90 1.02 -8.51
N VAL A 236 9.15 0.37 -7.36
CA VAL A 236 8.46 -0.87 -6.97
C VAL A 236 7.68 -0.66 -5.68
N ASP A 237 6.36 -0.73 -5.75
CA ASP A 237 5.51 -0.87 -4.56
C ASP A 237 5.54 -2.33 -4.10
N ASP A 238 6.40 -2.63 -3.14
CA ASP A 238 6.59 -3.97 -2.60
C ASP A 238 5.89 -4.16 -1.24
N ALA A 239 4.74 -3.51 -1.06
CA ALA A 239 3.98 -3.55 0.18
C ALA A 239 3.54 -4.95 0.59
N HIS A 240 3.27 -5.83 -0.38
CA HIS A 240 2.86 -7.22 -0.15
C HIS A 240 4.04 -8.19 -0.08
N GLY A 241 5.19 -7.85 -0.65
CA GLY A 241 6.39 -8.68 -0.61
C GLY A 241 7.26 -8.44 0.62
N THR A 242 7.29 -7.19 1.11
CA THR A 242 8.09 -6.77 2.27
C THR A 242 7.72 -7.56 3.53
N GLY A 243 8.72 -8.16 4.18
CA GLY A 243 8.57 -9.01 5.36
C GLY A 243 8.24 -10.48 5.04
N VAL A 244 7.82 -10.80 3.80
CA VAL A 244 7.28 -12.11 3.44
C VAL A 244 8.10 -12.81 2.37
N VAL A 245 8.46 -12.11 1.29
CA VAL A 245 9.09 -12.69 0.10
C VAL A 245 10.60 -12.54 0.15
N GLY A 246 11.29 -13.56 -0.37
CA GLY A 246 12.72 -13.57 -0.57
C GLY A 246 13.56 -13.83 0.69
N PRO A 247 14.89 -13.90 0.54
CA PRO A 247 15.80 -14.14 1.64
C PRO A 247 15.66 -13.10 2.74
N ARG A 248 15.45 -13.56 3.97
CA ARG A 248 15.21 -12.72 5.16
C ARG A 248 13.99 -11.79 5.03
N GLY A 249 13.03 -12.08 4.14
CA GLY A 249 11.82 -11.29 3.93
C GLY A 249 12.06 -9.90 3.34
N ARG A 250 13.17 -9.66 2.64
CA ARG A 250 13.53 -8.33 2.10
C ARG A 250 12.63 -7.85 0.96
N GLY A 251 11.65 -8.65 0.55
CA GLY A 251 10.67 -8.31 -0.46
C GLY A 251 10.94 -8.96 -1.82
N ALA A 252 9.94 -8.85 -2.72
CA ALA A 252 10.00 -9.41 -4.06
C ALA A 252 11.04 -8.73 -4.94
N ALA A 253 11.20 -7.41 -4.82
CA ALA A 253 12.22 -6.67 -5.54
C ALA A 253 13.63 -7.14 -5.17
N ALA A 254 13.94 -7.27 -3.86
CA ALA A 254 15.23 -7.76 -3.41
C ALA A 254 15.47 -9.23 -3.78
N ALA A 255 14.42 -10.05 -3.78
CA ALA A 255 14.51 -11.46 -4.18
C ALA A 255 14.83 -11.61 -5.67
N ALA A 256 14.22 -10.77 -6.51
CA ALA A 256 14.39 -10.82 -7.96
C ALA A 256 15.74 -10.20 -8.42
N LEU A 257 16.09 -9.04 -7.87
CA LEU A 257 17.19 -8.22 -8.36
C LEU A 257 18.52 -8.46 -7.61
N GLY A 258 18.45 -9.01 -6.40
CA GLY A 258 19.63 -9.23 -5.54
C GLY A 258 20.12 -7.95 -4.83
N THR A 259 20.08 -6.80 -5.48
CA THR A 259 20.36 -5.47 -4.93
C THR A 259 19.20 -4.51 -5.20
N LEU A 260 19.07 -3.48 -4.36
CA LEU A 260 18.05 -2.43 -4.48
C LEU A 260 18.67 -1.06 -4.84
N ASP A 261 19.98 -1.00 -5.13
CA ASP A 261 20.73 0.26 -5.29
C ASP A 261 20.25 1.13 -6.47
N ASN A 262 19.62 0.52 -7.46
CA ASN A 262 19.23 1.20 -8.69
C ASN A 262 17.72 1.38 -8.86
N ILE A 263 16.95 1.07 -7.82
CA ILE A 263 15.49 1.20 -7.83
C ILE A 263 15.01 1.99 -6.62
N LEU A 264 13.81 2.53 -6.73
CA LEU A 264 13.07 3.04 -5.58
C LEU A 264 12.06 1.97 -5.16
N MET A 265 12.22 1.42 -3.98
CA MET A 265 11.29 0.42 -3.42
C MET A 265 10.51 1.03 -2.26
N VAL A 266 9.19 0.91 -2.30
CA VAL A 266 8.30 1.22 -1.17
C VAL A 266 7.94 -0.07 -0.47
N GLY A 267 8.20 -0.13 0.83
CA GLY A 267 7.81 -1.25 1.68
C GLY A 267 6.75 -0.87 2.70
N SER A 268 5.91 -1.82 3.09
CA SER A 268 4.87 -1.61 4.10
C SER A 268 5.33 -2.05 5.49
N LEU A 269 5.11 -1.20 6.48
CA LEU A 269 5.18 -1.56 7.89
C LEU A 269 3.81 -2.00 8.44
N SER A 270 2.71 -1.67 7.74
CA SER A 270 1.35 -1.94 8.22
C SER A 270 0.83 -3.35 7.92
N LYS A 271 1.55 -4.13 7.13
CA LYS A 271 1.19 -5.51 6.80
C LYS A 271 2.02 -6.51 7.62
N ALA A 272 3.11 -7.04 7.07
CA ALA A 272 3.93 -8.04 7.74
C ALA A 272 4.45 -7.59 9.12
N PHE A 273 4.82 -6.31 9.27
CA PHE A 273 5.33 -5.78 10.54
C PHE A 273 4.24 -5.30 11.50
N SER A 274 2.98 -5.27 11.07
CA SER A 274 1.79 -5.02 11.92
C SER A 274 1.84 -3.68 12.68
N CYS A 275 2.51 -2.65 12.13
CA CYS A 275 2.52 -1.30 12.66
C CYS A 275 2.19 -0.28 11.57
N LEU A 276 1.64 0.87 11.96
CA LEU A 276 1.32 1.91 10.99
C LEU A 276 2.59 2.49 10.38
N GLY A 277 2.64 2.54 9.04
CA GLY A 277 3.75 3.16 8.31
C GLY A 277 4.15 2.45 7.04
N ALA A 278 5.08 3.08 6.36
CA ALA A 278 5.79 2.59 5.19
C ALA A 278 7.22 3.12 5.20
N PHE A 279 8.06 2.59 4.35
CA PHE A 279 9.40 3.14 4.10
C PHE A 279 9.68 3.14 2.60
N VAL A 280 10.63 3.98 2.21
CA VAL A 280 11.16 4.03 0.85
C VAL A 280 12.66 3.84 0.93
N THR A 281 13.23 3.03 0.02
CA THR A 281 14.69 2.98 -0.15
C THR A 281 15.17 4.23 -0.86
N CYS A 282 16.24 4.85 -0.40
CA CYS A 282 16.77 6.07 -0.98
C CYS A 282 18.28 6.20 -0.78
N THR A 283 18.85 7.21 -1.41
CA THR A 283 20.18 7.72 -1.07
C THR A 283 20.05 8.88 -0.06
N ALA A 284 21.14 9.24 0.60
CA ALA A 284 21.18 10.38 1.49
C ALA A 284 20.75 11.69 0.78
N ASP A 285 21.17 11.86 -0.47
CA ASP A 285 20.81 13.04 -1.29
C ASP A 285 19.32 13.09 -1.64
N LEU A 286 18.69 11.93 -1.82
CA LEU A 286 17.26 11.86 -2.11
C LEU A 286 16.40 12.06 -0.84
N LYS A 287 16.99 11.83 0.33
CA LYS A 287 16.34 11.99 1.63
C LYS A 287 16.25 13.45 2.07
N THR A 288 17.16 14.31 1.61
CA THR A 288 17.22 15.76 1.93
C THR A 288 16.26 16.59 1.08
#